data_ef09251158b62f501f9553c2fc9d8873
#
_entry.id   ef09251158b62f501f9553c2fc9d8873
#
_cell.length_a   1.000
_cell.length_b   1.000
_cell.length_c   1.000
_cell.angle_alpha   90.00
_cell.angle_beta   90.00
_cell.angle_gamma   90.00
#
_symmetry.space_group_name_H-M   'P 1'
#
loop_
_entity.id
_entity.type
_entity.pdbx_description
1 polymer ?
#
loop_
_entity_poly.entity_id
_entity_poly.type
_entity_poly.pdbx_seq_one_letter_code
_entity_poly.pdbx_strand_id
1 'polypeptide(L)'
;MNNTYPNTMQPTYTRKWLIQEVNAGLQPEYLLFWGHTSPNNATVGKFCLSQWYHSPFSLFGTTYQTAEHWMMAQKAALFDDADTEAAIVAAQTPGHAKELGRTVKNFDSAVWNAHRLNIVTAGNIYKFNQNKPLGDFLLQTGNKVLVEASPHDAIWGIGCDENHPSATQPYKWKGDNLLGFALMHAREFLAQNGYFDMEQDPLPDTPWFALMG
;
A
#
# COMPACT_ATOMS: atom_id res chain seq x y z
N MET A 1 13.05 0.83 28.51
CA MET A 1 13.49 -0.21 27.57
C MET A 1 13.67 0.48 26.25
N ASN A 2 14.88 0.51 25.69
CA ASN A 2 15.14 1.19 24.40
C ASN A 2 14.52 0.36 23.29
N ASN A 3 13.36 0.79 22.78
CA ASN A 3 12.74 0.23 21.59
C ASN A 3 13.54 0.76 20.37
N THR A 4 14.63 0.09 20.05
CA THR A 4 15.34 0.31 18.78
C THR A 4 14.56 -0.42 17.69
N TYR A 5 13.63 0.27 17.03
CA TYR A 5 13.01 -0.23 15.80
C TYR A 5 14.13 -0.57 14.80
N PRO A 6 14.09 -1.76 14.17
CA PRO A 6 15.10 -2.14 13.22
C PRO A 6 15.12 -1.18 12.03
N ASN A 7 16.31 -1.01 11.49
CA ASN A 7 16.69 -0.09 10.41
C ASN A 7 15.67 -0.14 9.25
N THR A 8 14.91 0.93 9.06
CA THR A 8 13.95 1.03 7.94
C THR A 8 14.74 0.97 6.63
N MET A 9 14.45 -0.03 5.78
CA MET A 9 15.04 -0.06 4.43
C MET A 9 14.70 1.24 3.70
N GLN A 10 15.69 1.83 3.07
CA GLN A 10 15.44 2.94 2.14
C GLN A 10 14.64 2.39 0.96
N PRO A 11 13.46 2.95 0.67
CA PRO A 11 12.63 2.44 -0.41
C PRO A 11 13.35 2.61 -1.76
N THR A 12 13.42 1.53 -2.54
CA THR A 12 13.97 1.56 -3.90
C THR A 12 13.13 2.46 -4.79
N TYR A 13 11.79 2.33 -4.72
CA TYR A 13 10.86 3.11 -5.52
C TYR A 13 10.40 4.36 -4.77
N THR A 14 10.76 5.53 -5.30
CA THR A 14 10.33 6.83 -4.81
C THR A 14 10.07 7.77 -5.99
N ARG A 15 9.35 8.86 -5.78
CA ARG A 15 9.20 9.90 -6.79
C ARG A 15 10.57 10.45 -7.25
N LYS A 16 11.52 10.61 -6.31
CA LYS A 16 12.89 11.07 -6.62
C LYS A 16 13.61 10.07 -7.52
N TRP A 17 13.56 8.78 -7.19
CA TRP A 17 14.08 7.70 -8.03
C TRP A 17 13.48 7.78 -9.45
N LEU A 18 12.16 7.84 -9.58
CA LEU A 18 11.51 7.86 -10.89
C LEU A 18 11.94 9.08 -11.73
N ILE A 19 12.06 10.27 -11.11
CA ILE A 19 12.55 11.47 -11.79
C ILE A 19 13.99 11.27 -12.29
N GLN A 20 14.86 10.63 -11.49
CA GLN A 20 16.24 10.33 -11.86
C GLN A 20 16.30 9.38 -13.05
N GLU A 21 15.52 8.29 -13.03
CA GLU A 21 15.45 7.32 -14.14
C GLU A 21 14.93 7.96 -15.43
N VAL A 22 13.87 8.77 -15.35
CA VAL A 22 13.34 9.50 -16.52
C VAL A 22 14.37 10.48 -17.09
N ASN A 23 15.10 11.18 -16.24
CA ASN A 23 16.17 12.08 -16.67
C ASN A 23 17.39 11.33 -17.25
N ALA A 24 17.60 10.07 -16.84
CA ALA A 24 18.61 9.18 -17.40
C ALA A 24 18.19 8.52 -18.72
N GLY A 25 16.96 8.80 -19.21
CA GLY A 25 16.46 8.32 -20.50
C GLY A 25 15.44 7.18 -20.43
N LEU A 26 15.04 6.74 -19.23
CA LEU A 26 13.95 5.77 -19.09
C LEU A 26 12.65 6.37 -19.64
N GLN A 27 11.96 5.61 -20.47
CA GLN A 27 10.62 5.93 -20.96
C GLN A 27 9.62 4.92 -20.34
N PRO A 28 9.13 5.19 -19.11
CA PRO A 28 8.29 4.23 -18.42
C PRO A 28 6.89 4.19 -19.03
N GLU A 29 6.32 2.99 -19.10
CA GLU A 29 4.88 2.84 -19.24
C GLU A 29 4.22 3.06 -17.88
N TYR A 30 3.12 3.80 -17.86
CA TYR A 30 2.35 4.07 -16.64
C TYR A 30 1.03 3.30 -16.64
N LEU A 31 0.66 2.75 -15.48
CA LEU A 31 -0.69 2.29 -15.21
C LEU A 31 -1.31 3.22 -14.17
N LEU A 32 -2.17 4.10 -14.66
CA LEU A 32 -2.90 5.06 -13.83
C LEU A 32 -4.16 4.41 -13.27
N PHE A 33 -4.35 4.47 -11.96
CA PHE A 33 -5.53 3.94 -11.29
C PHE A 33 -6.06 4.93 -10.26
N TRP A 34 -7.37 4.90 -10.04
CA TRP A 34 -8.06 5.62 -8.98
C TRP A 34 -9.46 5.04 -8.81
N GLY A 35 -9.99 5.09 -7.55
CA GLY A 35 -11.27 4.51 -7.22
C GLY A 35 -11.23 2.98 -7.07
N HIS A 36 -12.27 2.45 -6.43
CA HIS A 36 -12.39 1.04 -6.05
C HIS A 36 -13.65 0.37 -6.63
N THR A 37 -14.40 1.09 -7.45
CA THR A 37 -15.63 0.56 -8.06
C THR A 37 -15.28 -0.16 -9.35
N SER A 38 -15.76 -1.40 -9.45
CA SER A 38 -15.61 -2.21 -10.64
C SER A 38 -16.59 -1.77 -11.73
N PRO A 39 -16.12 -1.45 -12.93
CA PRO A 39 -17.03 -1.30 -14.06
C PRO A 39 -17.58 -2.68 -14.49
N ASN A 40 -18.85 -2.74 -14.81
CA ASN A 40 -19.52 -3.94 -15.36
C ASN A 40 -19.39 -5.21 -14.48
N ASN A 41 -19.34 -5.06 -13.16
CA ASN A 41 -19.17 -6.16 -12.20
C ASN A 41 -17.92 -7.05 -12.46
N ALA A 42 -16.90 -6.52 -13.09
CA ALA A 42 -15.62 -7.23 -13.22
C ALA A 42 -15.02 -7.49 -11.83
N THR A 43 -14.44 -8.65 -11.62
CA THR A 43 -13.81 -9.03 -10.35
C THR A 43 -12.33 -8.63 -10.30
N VAL A 44 -11.70 -8.38 -11.45
CA VAL A 44 -10.27 -8.04 -11.56
C VAL A 44 -10.08 -6.87 -12.54
N GLY A 45 -9.26 -5.92 -12.16
CA GLY A 45 -8.89 -4.76 -12.97
C GLY A 45 -8.15 -3.69 -12.14
N LYS A 46 -7.83 -2.54 -12.76
CA LYS A 46 -7.04 -1.48 -12.08
C LYS A 46 -7.65 -0.97 -10.77
N PHE A 47 -8.96 -1.11 -10.59
CA PHE A 47 -9.68 -0.75 -9.37
C PHE A 47 -9.29 -1.61 -8.16
N CYS A 48 -8.80 -2.84 -8.37
CA CYS A 48 -8.33 -3.69 -7.28
C CYS A 48 -7.02 -3.21 -6.65
N LEU A 49 -6.28 -2.30 -7.31
CA LEU A 49 -5.09 -1.66 -6.77
C LEU A 49 -5.41 -0.67 -5.65
N SER A 50 -6.65 -0.17 -5.58
CA SER A 50 -7.09 0.72 -4.51
C SER A 50 -7.02 0.05 -3.13
N GLN A 51 -6.63 0.82 -2.11
CA GLN A 51 -6.69 0.40 -0.70
C GLN A 51 -8.13 0.13 -0.23
N TRP A 52 -9.12 0.72 -0.88
CA TRP A 52 -10.54 0.60 -0.53
C TRP A 52 -11.25 -0.55 -1.21
N TYR A 53 -10.60 -1.23 -2.17
CA TYR A 53 -11.20 -2.38 -2.83
C TYR A 53 -11.42 -3.53 -1.83
N HIS A 54 -12.65 -4.06 -1.77
CA HIS A 54 -12.99 -5.18 -0.90
C HIS A 54 -12.27 -6.45 -1.38
N SER A 55 -11.27 -6.84 -0.63
CA SER A 55 -10.41 -8.00 -0.88
C SER A 55 -9.87 -8.50 0.46
N PRO A 56 -10.68 -9.24 1.23
CA PRO A 56 -10.30 -9.68 2.56
C PRO A 56 -9.02 -10.52 2.55
N PHE A 57 -8.22 -10.32 3.58
CA PHE A 57 -7.05 -11.15 3.87
C PHE A 57 -6.85 -11.26 5.38
N SER A 58 -6.24 -12.33 5.82
CA SER A 58 -6.09 -12.63 7.25
C SER A 58 -4.63 -12.75 7.64
N LEU A 59 -4.31 -12.30 8.85
CA LEU A 59 -2.99 -12.41 9.45
C LEU A 59 -3.13 -12.66 10.95
N PHE A 60 -2.47 -13.69 11.46
CA PHE A 60 -2.49 -14.08 12.88
C PHE A 60 -3.90 -14.15 13.51
N GLY A 61 -4.86 -14.71 12.76
CA GLY A 61 -6.25 -14.85 13.20
C GLY A 61 -7.12 -13.59 13.03
N THR A 62 -6.57 -12.46 12.61
CA THR A 62 -7.32 -11.23 12.33
C THR A 62 -7.58 -11.08 10.85
N THR A 63 -8.85 -10.82 10.46
CA THR A 63 -9.23 -10.57 9.06
C THR A 63 -9.45 -9.09 8.82
N TYR A 64 -8.79 -8.57 7.80
CA TYR A 64 -8.91 -7.20 7.31
C TYR A 64 -9.74 -7.18 6.02
N GLN A 65 -10.86 -6.46 6.00
CA GLN A 65 -11.79 -6.43 4.86
C GLN A 65 -11.22 -5.72 3.63
N THR A 66 -10.33 -4.76 3.84
CA THR A 66 -9.62 -4.00 2.81
C THR A 66 -8.22 -3.64 3.30
N ALA A 67 -7.33 -3.26 2.39
CA ALA A 67 -6.00 -2.77 2.75
C ALA A 67 -6.03 -1.44 3.54
N GLU A 68 -7.13 -0.65 3.47
CA GLU A 68 -7.33 0.51 4.34
C GLU A 68 -7.55 0.11 5.80
N HIS A 69 -8.33 -0.97 6.07
CA HIS A 69 -8.47 -1.49 7.44
C HIS A 69 -7.12 -1.91 8.01
N TRP A 70 -6.31 -2.62 7.23
CA TRP A 70 -4.95 -2.96 7.61
C TRP A 70 -4.12 -1.73 7.95
N MET A 71 -4.01 -0.77 7.02
CA MET A 71 -3.19 0.43 7.19
C MET A 71 -3.57 1.20 8.46
N MET A 72 -4.87 1.36 8.71
CA MET A 72 -5.35 2.09 9.89
C MET A 72 -5.18 1.29 11.18
N ALA A 73 -5.39 -0.03 11.17
CA ALA A 73 -5.16 -0.89 12.31
C ALA A 73 -3.66 -0.90 12.71
N GLN A 74 -2.78 -1.07 11.72
CA GLN A 74 -1.33 -1.01 11.98
C GLN A 74 -0.87 0.39 12.45
N LYS A 75 -1.55 1.44 12.01
CA LYS A 75 -1.31 2.77 12.57
C LYS A 75 -1.68 2.84 14.05
N ALA A 76 -2.81 2.27 14.45
CA ALA A 76 -3.22 2.23 15.85
C ALA A 76 -2.25 1.37 16.69
N ALA A 77 -1.87 0.20 16.20
CA ALA A 77 -0.87 -0.67 16.83
C ALA A 77 0.49 0.01 17.01
N LEU A 78 0.96 0.77 16.01
CA LEU A 78 2.23 1.52 16.08
C LEU A 78 2.27 2.53 17.24
N PHE A 79 1.11 3.01 17.70
CA PHE A 79 0.97 3.97 18.79
C PHE A 79 0.34 3.37 20.05
N ASP A 80 0.35 2.04 20.19
CA ASP A 80 -0.17 1.30 21.34
C ASP A 80 -1.64 1.61 21.67
N ASP A 81 -2.48 1.89 20.65
CA ASP A 81 -3.92 2.18 20.82
C ASP A 81 -4.78 0.97 20.43
N ALA A 82 -4.76 -0.06 21.26
CA ALA A 82 -5.46 -1.33 21.04
C ALA A 82 -7.00 -1.17 20.92
N ASP A 83 -7.60 -0.20 21.64
CA ASP A 83 -9.04 0.07 21.53
C ASP A 83 -9.42 0.56 20.13
N THR A 84 -8.65 1.52 19.60
CA THR A 84 -8.86 2.06 18.25
C THR A 84 -8.52 1.02 17.19
N GLU A 85 -7.49 0.19 17.38
CA GLU A 85 -7.16 -0.92 16.49
C GLU A 85 -8.33 -1.90 16.37
N ALA A 86 -8.88 -2.37 17.50
CA ALA A 86 -10.02 -3.28 17.51
C ALA A 86 -11.26 -2.67 16.82
N ALA A 87 -11.53 -1.39 17.06
CA ALA A 87 -12.63 -0.67 16.41
C ALA A 87 -12.44 -0.56 14.88
N ILE A 88 -11.20 -0.34 14.41
CA ILE A 88 -10.87 -0.28 12.98
C ILE A 88 -11.10 -1.65 12.33
N VAL A 89 -10.63 -2.73 12.94
CA VAL A 89 -10.83 -4.09 12.42
C VAL A 89 -12.32 -4.42 12.31
N ALA A 90 -13.13 -3.98 13.25
CA ALA A 90 -14.59 -4.17 13.26
C ALA A 90 -15.37 -3.21 12.35
N ALA A 91 -14.71 -2.21 11.76
CA ALA A 91 -15.38 -1.23 10.90
C ALA A 91 -16.02 -1.89 9.67
N GLN A 92 -17.21 -1.41 9.28
CA GLN A 92 -17.97 -2.00 8.18
C GLN A 92 -17.52 -1.48 6.79
N THR A 93 -16.83 -0.35 6.76
CA THR A 93 -16.39 0.28 5.49
C THR A 93 -14.98 0.85 5.62
N PRO A 94 -14.22 0.92 4.53
CA PRO A 94 -12.89 1.54 4.54
C PRO A 94 -12.93 3.04 4.92
N GLY A 95 -14.03 3.72 4.61
CA GLY A 95 -14.24 5.11 5.04
C GLY A 95 -14.31 5.23 6.56
N HIS A 96 -15.07 4.35 7.24
CA HIS A 96 -15.16 4.32 8.69
C HIS A 96 -13.81 3.94 9.32
N ALA A 97 -13.11 2.94 8.77
CA ALA A 97 -11.76 2.59 9.21
C ALA A 97 -10.81 3.80 9.13
N LYS A 98 -10.88 4.57 8.05
CA LYS A 98 -10.09 5.80 7.87
C LYS A 98 -10.44 6.88 8.89
N GLU A 99 -11.72 7.07 9.19
CA GLU A 99 -12.18 8.02 10.21
C GLU A 99 -11.64 7.65 11.59
N LEU A 100 -11.76 6.38 11.99
CA LEU A 100 -11.18 5.86 13.25
C LEU A 100 -9.66 6.03 13.27
N GLY A 101 -8.97 5.76 12.18
CA GLY A 101 -7.53 5.96 12.06
C GLY A 101 -7.06 7.41 12.25
N ARG A 102 -7.97 8.40 12.14
CA ARG A 102 -7.69 9.82 12.49
C ARG A 102 -7.76 10.10 13.98
N THR A 103 -8.39 9.22 14.75
CA THR A 103 -8.57 9.37 16.21
C THR A 103 -7.52 8.63 17.02
N VAL A 104 -6.56 7.96 16.39
CA VAL A 104 -5.48 7.21 17.04
C VAL A 104 -4.77 8.11 18.07
N LYS A 105 -4.72 7.62 19.32
CA LYS A 105 -4.08 8.28 20.45
C LYS A 105 -2.55 8.29 20.29
N ASN A 106 -1.89 9.21 20.96
CA ASN A 106 -0.42 9.33 20.99
C ASN A 106 0.24 9.45 19.59
N PHE A 107 -0.52 9.87 18.58
CA PHE A 107 -0.04 9.95 17.20
C PHE A 107 1.15 10.90 17.07
N ASP A 108 2.25 10.39 16.51
CA ASP A 108 3.43 11.17 16.10
C ASP A 108 3.61 11.05 14.59
N SER A 109 3.60 12.21 13.92
CA SER A 109 3.69 12.27 12.45
C SER A 109 5.07 11.85 11.93
N ALA A 110 6.15 12.06 12.69
CA ALA A 110 7.49 11.66 12.26
C ALA A 110 7.63 10.14 12.31
N VAL A 111 7.14 9.51 13.40
CA VAL A 111 7.09 8.05 13.54
C VAL A 111 6.22 7.44 12.43
N TRP A 112 5.00 7.95 12.23
CA TRP A 112 4.13 7.47 11.16
C TRP A 112 4.78 7.57 9.77
N ASN A 113 5.38 8.71 9.45
CA ASN A 113 6.04 8.92 8.17
C ASN A 113 7.22 7.96 7.93
N ALA A 114 7.92 7.56 8.99
CA ALA A 114 9.01 6.59 8.90
C ALA A 114 8.52 5.16 8.60
N HIS A 115 7.29 4.81 9.04
CA HIS A 115 6.79 3.43 8.98
C HIS A 115 5.69 3.20 7.92
N ARG A 116 4.93 4.22 7.54
CA ARG A 116 3.72 4.10 6.71
C ARG A 116 3.93 3.35 5.39
N LEU A 117 5.07 3.57 4.70
CA LEU A 117 5.31 2.91 3.41
C LEU A 117 5.50 1.40 3.60
N ASN A 118 6.23 0.99 4.63
CA ASN A 118 6.45 -0.41 4.97
C ASN A 118 5.13 -1.10 5.34
N ILE A 119 4.34 -0.46 6.20
CA ILE A 119 3.01 -0.94 6.61
C ILE A 119 2.11 -1.17 5.38
N VAL A 120 2.04 -0.21 4.48
CA VAL A 120 1.19 -0.33 3.28
C VAL A 120 1.73 -1.36 2.30
N THR A 121 3.04 -1.46 2.15
CA THR A 121 3.67 -2.50 1.33
C THR A 121 3.34 -3.89 1.85
N ALA A 122 3.51 -4.14 3.16
CA ALA A 122 3.17 -5.41 3.78
C ALA A 122 1.69 -5.78 3.58
N GLY A 123 0.77 -4.85 3.84
CA GLY A 123 -0.65 -5.08 3.61
C GLY A 123 -1.00 -5.42 2.17
N ASN A 124 -0.32 -4.81 1.20
CA ASN A 124 -0.50 -5.14 -0.20
C ASN A 124 0.11 -6.51 -0.55
N ILE A 125 1.26 -6.88 0.02
CA ILE A 125 1.80 -8.24 -0.14
C ILE A 125 0.76 -9.27 0.33
N TYR A 126 0.21 -9.14 1.53
CA TYR A 126 -0.80 -10.06 2.05
C TYR A 126 -2.09 -10.08 1.22
N LYS A 127 -2.60 -8.90 0.87
CA LYS A 127 -3.78 -8.76 0.04
C LYS A 127 -3.64 -9.52 -1.28
N PHE A 128 -2.56 -9.28 -2.01
CA PHE A 128 -2.35 -9.86 -3.33
C PHE A 128 -1.87 -11.31 -3.26
N ASN A 129 -1.18 -11.72 -2.21
CA ASN A 129 -0.83 -13.11 -1.96
C ASN A 129 -2.07 -13.98 -1.72
N GLN A 130 -2.99 -13.54 -0.87
CA GLN A 130 -4.17 -14.32 -0.49
C GLN A 130 -5.33 -14.22 -1.48
N ASN A 131 -5.34 -13.21 -2.35
CA ASN A 131 -6.32 -13.04 -3.41
C ASN A 131 -5.68 -13.29 -4.77
N LYS A 132 -5.40 -14.57 -5.09
CA LYS A 132 -4.61 -14.98 -6.25
C LYS A 132 -5.01 -14.31 -7.58
N PRO A 133 -6.29 -14.18 -7.98
CA PRO A 133 -6.64 -13.48 -9.22
C PRO A 133 -6.20 -12.01 -9.24
N LEU A 134 -6.20 -11.33 -8.07
CA LEU A 134 -5.72 -9.97 -7.93
C LEU A 134 -4.18 -9.92 -7.98
N GLY A 135 -3.52 -10.90 -7.36
CA GLY A 135 -2.07 -11.05 -7.42
C GLY A 135 -1.58 -11.30 -8.85
N ASP A 136 -2.25 -12.18 -9.59
CA ASP A 136 -1.95 -12.43 -11.00
C ASP A 136 -2.10 -11.14 -11.84
N PHE A 137 -3.13 -10.33 -11.58
CA PHE A 137 -3.29 -9.03 -12.22
C PHE A 137 -2.13 -8.08 -11.88
N LEU A 138 -1.74 -7.99 -10.59
CA LEU A 138 -0.61 -7.15 -10.17
C LEU A 138 0.69 -7.58 -10.87
N LEU A 139 0.97 -8.89 -10.94
CA LEU A 139 2.14 -9.43 -11.63
C LEU A 139 2.10 -9.13 -13.14
N GLN A 140 0.93 -9.23 -13.79
CA GLN A 140 0.74 -8.90 -15.21
C GLN A 140 0.98 -7.44 -15.53
N THR A 141 1.00 -6.53 -14.56
CA THR A 141 1.40 -5.13 -14.81
C THR A 141 2.87 -5.00 -15.23
N GLY A 142 3.67 -6.06 -15.09
CA GLY A 142 5.07 -6.14 -15.55
C GLY A 142 5.93 -5.02 -14.97
N ASN A 143 6.59 -4.26 -15.83
CA ASN A 143 7.49 -3.17 -15.43
C ASN A 143 6.81 -1.80 -15.41
N LYS A 144 5.48 -1.72 -15.54
CA LYS A 144 4.77 -0.44 -15.53
C LYS A 144 4.94 0.26 -14.19
N VAL A 145 5.09 1.57 -14.24
CA VAL A 145 5.01 2.42 -13.05
C VAL A 145 3.54 2.53 -12.66
N LEU A 146 3.22 2.07 -11.45
CA LEU A 146 1.87 2.15 -10.90
C LEU A 146 1.66 3.52 -10.29
N VAL A 147 0.55 4.18 -10.64
CA VAL A 147 0.31 5.59 -10.26
C VAL A 147 -1.10 5.75 -9.73
N GLU A 148 -1.23 6.12 -8.47
CA GLU A 148 -2.52 6.52 -7.92
C GLU A 148 -2.87 7.95 -8.37
N ALA A 149 -3.70 8.04 -9.42
CA ALA A 149 -4.12 9.29 -10.02
C ALA A 149 -5.29 9.92 -9.24
N SER A 150 -5.08 10.14 -7.94
CA SER A 150 -6.04 10.78 -7.05
C SER A 150 -5.87 12.30 -7.07
N PRO A 151 -6.90 13.08 -7.41
CA PRO A 151 -6.82 14.54 -7.38
C PRO A 151 -6.83 15.11 -5.95
N HIS A 152 -7.23 14.30 -4.95
CA HIS A 152 -7.44 14.71 -3.56
C HIS A 152 -6.37 14.19 -2.59
N ASP A 153 -5.42 13.38 -3.05
CA ASP A 153 -4.38 12.80 -2.21
C ASP A 153 -2.99 13.13 -2.75
N ALA A 154 -2.25 13.90 -1.98
CA ALA A 154 -0.88 14.28 -2.30
C ALA A 154 0.16 13.44 -1.55
N ILE A 155 -0.27 12.46 -0.76
CA ILE A 155 0.60 11.53 -0.04
C ILE A 155 0.64 10.19 -0.77
N TRP A 156 -0.51 9.53 -0.86
CA TRP A 156 -0.62 8.23 -1.49
C TRP A 156 -0.74 8.32 -3.01
N GLY A 157 -1.37 9.38 -3.51
CA GLY A 157 -1.54 9.68 -4.93
C GLY A 157 -0.62 10.79 -5.45
N ILE A 158 -0.88 11.23 -6.68
CA ILE A 158 -0.09 12.25 -7.40
C ILE A 158 -0.69 13.66 -7.34
N GLY A 159 -1.88 13.83 -6.72
CA GLY A 159 -2.56 15.12 -6.60
C GLY A 159 -3.18 15.63 -7.90
N CYS A 160 -3.43 14.75 -8.89
CA CYS A 160 -4.21 15.03 -10.09
C CYS A 160 -4.86 13.74 -10.62
N ASP A 161 -5.90 13.89 -11.45
CA ASP A 161 -6.59 12.76 -12.08
C ASP A 161 -5.83 12.18 -13.29
N GLU A 162 -6.28 11.01 -13.76
CA GLU A 162 -5.61 10.27 -14.84
C GLU A 162 -5.61 10.99 -16.20
N ASN A 163 -6.53 11.92 -16.44
CA ASN A 163 -6.62 12.68 -17.70
C ASN A 163 -5.79 13.97 -17.67
N HIS A 164 -5.25 14.32 -16.51
CA HIS A 164 -4.45 15.53 -16.38
C HIS A 164 -3.12 15.39 -17.15
N PRO A 165 -2.68 16.42 -17.92
CA PRO A 165 -1.45 16.34 -18.72
C PRO A 165 -0.18 16.02 -17.91
N SER A 166 -0.20 16.24 -16.61
CA SER A 166 0.92 15.93 -15.70
C SER A 166 0.89 14.51 -15.15
N ALA A 167 -0.15 13.71 -15.39
CA ALA A 167 -0.31 12.40 -14.77
C ALA A 167 0.88 11.45 -15.06
N THR A 168 1.51 11.59 -16.22
CA THR A 168 2.70 10.82 -16.63
C THR A 168 4.01 11.62 -16.56
N GLN A 169 4.01 12.75 -15.82
CA GLN A 169 5.17 13.62 -15.67
C GLN A 169 5.56 13.75 -14.19
N PRO A 170 6.40 12.84 -13.65
CA PRO A 170 6.63 12.73 -12.20
C PRO A 170 7.21 14.01 -11.57
N TYR A 171 7.94 14.82 -12.34
CA TYR A 171 8.46 16.11 -11.89
C TYR A 171 7.37 17.18 -11.68
N LYS A 172 6.17 17.00 -12.26
CA LYS A 172 5.01 17.88 -12.11
C LYS A 172 3.97 17.39 -11.09
N TRP A 173 4.13 16.21 -10.55
CA TRP A 173 3.20 15.70 -9.54
C TRP A 173 3.19 16.61 -8.31
N LYS A 174 2.01 16.80 -7.74
CA LYS A 174 1.84 17.52 -6.46
C LYS A 174 1.95 16.58 -5.28
N GLY A 175 1.90 15.27 -5.53
CA GLY A 175 1.94 14.21 -4.53
C GLY A 175 3.10 13.24 -4.74
N ASP A 176 3.29 12.36 -3.75
CA ASP A 176 4.45 11.46 -3.65
C ASP A 176 4.22 10.08 -4.28
N ASN A 177 2.96 9.73 -4.63
CA ASN A 177 2.60 8.42 -5.20
C ASN A 177 3.00 7.23 -4.30
N LEU A 178 2.93 7.37 -2.99
CA LEU A 178 3.40 6.31 -2.09
C LEU A 178 2.66 4.98 -2.28
N LEU A 179 1.35 5.00 -2.62
CA LEU A 179 0.61 3.76 -2.88
C LEU A 179 1.10 3.07 -4.16
N GLY A 180 1.32 3.83 -5.23
CA GLY A 180 1.87 3.25 -6.46
C GLY A 180 3.21 2.56 -6.21
N PHE A 181 4.09 3.17 -5.43
CA PHE A 181 5.40 2.59 -5.08
C PHE A 181 5.28 1.41 -4.12
N ALA A 182 4.38 1.44 -3.15
CA ALA A 182 4.11 0.30 -2.28
C ALA A 182 3.62 -0.93 -3.07
N LEU A 183 2.76 -0.72 -4.06
CA LEU A 183 2.29 -1.76 -4.98
C LEU A 183 3.42 -2.32 -5.87
N MET A 184 4.34 -1.46 -6.33
CA MET A 184 5.52 -1.91 -7.08
C MET A 184 6.43 -2.78 -6.22
N HIS A 185 6.66 -2.43 -4.96
CA HIS A 185 7.39 -3.28 -4.01
C HIS A 185 6.67 -4.61 -3.75
N ALA A 186 5.34 -4.58 -3.55
CA ALA A 186 4.55 -5.80 -3.38
C ALA A 186 4.60 -6.71 -4.62
N ARG A 187 4.54 -6.13 -5.82
CA ARG A 187 4.71 -6.85 -7.09
C ARG A 187 6.07 -7.52 -7.19
N GLU A 188 7.13 -6.78 -6.89
CA GLU A 188 8.50 -7.29 -6.92
C GLU A 188 8.68 -8.45 -5.93
N PHE A 189 8.18 -8.29 -4.70
CA PHE A 189 8.21 -9.34 -3.70
C PHE A 189 7.54 -10.63 -4.18
N LEU A 190 6.31 -10.53 -4.70
CA LEU A 190 5.56 -11.68 -5.21
C LEU A 190 6.20 -12.28 -6.47
N ALA A 191 6.82 -11.48 -7.32
CA ALA A 191 7.55 -11.98 -8.49
C ALA A 191 8.80 -12.79 -8.11
N GLN A 192 9.48 -12.42 -7.04
CA GLN A 192 10.70 -13.08 -6.56
C GLN A 192 10.39 -14.34 -5.73
N ASN A 193 9.36 -14.30 -4.90
CA ASN A 193 9.08 -15.35 -3.91
C ASN A 193 7.90 -16.26 -4.30
N GLY A 194 7.08 -15.87 -5.28
CA GLY A 194 5.83 -16.55 -5.60
C GLY A 194 4.74 -16.30 -4.54
N TYR A 195 3.66 -17.09 -4.65
CA TYR A 195 2.63 -17.14 -3.61
C TYR A 195 3.10 -18.06 -2.47
N PHE A 196 2.84 -17.68 -1.25
CA PHE A 196 3.30 -18.37 -0.05
C PHE A 196 2.16 -18.64 0.92
N ASP A 197 2.31 -19.69 1.72
CA ASP A 197 1.38 -20.05 2.79
C ASP A 197 1.89 -19.44 4.11
N MET A 198 1.14 -18.53 4.67
CA MET A 198 1.49 -17.83 5.91
C MET A 198 1.60 -18.76 7.14
N GLU A 199 0.95 -19.92 7.11
CA GLU A 199 0.98 -20.88 8.22
C GLU A 199 2.18 -21.83 8.13
N GLN A 200 2.70 -22.07 6.93
CA GLN A 200 3.75 -23.06 6.67
C GLN A 200 5.10 -22.44 6.33
N ASP A 201 5.09 -21.29 5.69
CA ASP A 201 6.31 -20.57 5.33
C ASP A 201 6.52 -19.40 6.29
N PRO A 202 7.47 -19.48 7.22
CA PRO A 202 7.89 -18.28 7.93
C PRO A 202 8.32 -17.27 6.88
N LEU A 203 7.69 -16.09 6.92
CA LEU A 203 8.07 -15.01 6.01
C LEU A 203 9.58 -14.80 6.11
N PRO A 204 10.26 -14.64 4.98
CA PRO A 204 11.69 -14.33 5.01
C PRO A 204 11.91 -13.11 5.90
N ASP A 205 13.04 -13.08 6.62
CA ASP A 205 13.50 -11.95 7.45
C ASP A 205 13.65 -10.68 6.60
N THR A 206 12.52 -10.19 6.10
CA THR A 206 12.48 -8.95 5.34
C THR A 206 12.12 -7.81 6.28
N PRO A 207 12.71 -6.63 6.09
CA PRO A 207 12.44 -5.46 6.95
C PRO A 207 10.96 -5.06 7.05
N TRP A 208 10.12 -5.54 6.11
CA TRP A 208 8.67 -5.34 6.10
C TRP A 208 7.96 -6.04 7.27
N PHE A 209 8.53 -7.12 7.78
CA PHE A 209 7.96 -7.97 8.83
C PHE A 209 8.56 -7.74 10.22
N ALA A 210 9.70 -7.09 10.30
CA ALA A 210 10.35 -6.76 11.57
C ALA A 210 9.54 -5.80 12.47
N LEU A 211 8.43 -5.26 11.95
CA LEU A 211 7.51 -4.39 12.69
C LEU A 211 6.36 -5.15 13.37
N MET A 212 6.28 -6.49 13.21
CA MET A 212 5.15 -7.30 13.65
C MET A 212 5.51 -8.33 14.74
N GLY A 213 6.71 -8.27 15.30
CA GLY A 213 7.22 -9.11 16.39
C GLY A 213 7.35 -8.39 17.71
#